data_2290fa3354c12cd86d06f16e081285b7
#
_entry.id   2290fa3354c12cd86d06f16e081285b7
#
_cell.length_a   1.000
_cell.length_b   1.000
_cell.length_c   1.000
_cell.angle_alpha   90.00
_cell.angle_beta   90.00
_cell.angle_gamma   90.00
#
_symmetry.space_group_name_H-M   'P 1'
#
loop_
_entity.id
_entity.type
_entity.pdbx_description
1 polymer ?
#
loop_
_entity_poly.entity_id
_entity_poly.type
_entity_poly.pdbx_seq_one_letter_code
_entity_poly.pdbx_strand_id
1 'polypeptide(L)'
;MDNDYLIKKPPLQALFLFSLPMIIGNLFQQTYTMVDSAIVGRYVSEQALAAVGASYALTNIFICVAIGGGIGASVIVSRYFGAKEYGRMKTAVFTALLSFLGISLVLGVAGLFLGNQIMIWLNTPQDCLDMAAQYLRIYFLGLPFLFMYNVLSAMFNALGKSRIPLYFLIFSSVFNVVLDIIMVTKMDMGVAGVAWATLIAQGISAVLSFAVLIKNLNGLEGKQKTLFDTMELSEMTRIAIPSILQQSTVSIGMMLVQSVVNGFGSEALAGFSAAMRIESICVVPMSAIGNAVSSYTAQNIGAQQKDRVVQGLHAASKMVIICAAVICFFLEVFNRGMIGLFIGNEGTAVALSTGIGYLTFMGWFFCFIGFKMAVDGLLRGAGDMKMFTVANLVNLGIRVIIAITCAPRFGIAMVWCAVPVGWFANWAISYAEYRTGKWKTM
;
A
#
# COMPACT_ATOMS: atom_id res chain seq x y z
N MET A 1 23.74 11.17 4.19
CA MET A 1 23.96 9.78 3.78
C MET A 1 24.39 9.79 2.34
N ASP A 2 25.39 8.99 2.01
CA ASP A 2 25.80 8.79 0.61
C ASP A 2 24.58 8.35 -0.19
N ASN A 3 24.26 9.05 -1.27
CA ASN A 3 23.05 8.74 -2.08
C ASN A 3 23.10 7.33 -2.70
N ASP A 4 24.29 6.74 -2.77
CA ASP A 4 24.57 5.45 -3.44
C ASP A 4 24.63 4.25 -2.48
N TYR A 5 24.14 4.38 -1.25
CA TYR A 5 24.31 3.32 -0.24
C TYR A 5 23.61 1.98 -0.61
N LEU A 6 22.53 2.01 -1.41
CA LEU A 6 21.87 0.81 -1.92
C LEU A 6 22.76 0.02 -2.88
N ILE A 7 23.72 0.69 -3.54
CA ILE A 7 24.65 0.08 -4.47
C ILE A 7 25.98 -0.28 -3.79
N LYS A 8 26.39 0.49 -2.76
CA LYS A 8 27.73 0.39 -2.15
C LYS A 8 27.77 -0.43 -0.86
N LYS A 9 26.76 -0.28 0.04
CA LYS A 9 26.77 -0.95 1.35
C LYS A 9 26.43 -2.44 1.24
N PRO A 10 26.84 -3.26 2.23
CA PRO A 10 26.42 -4.67 2.30
C PRO A 10 24.90 -4.80 2.14
N PRO A 11 24.39 -5.76 1.34
CA PRO A 11 22.97 -5.83 0.97
C PRO A 11 22.01 -5.85 2.15
N LEU A 12 22.34 -6.59 3.21
CA LEU A 12 21.50 -6.66 4.42
C LEU A 12 21.39 -5.30 5.11
N GLN A 13 22.54 -4.61 5.27
CA GLN A 13 22.56 -3.28 5.89
C GLN A 13 21.83 -2.23 5.03
N ALA A 14 22.03 -2.29 3.70
CA ALA A 14 21.38 -1.39 2.76
C ALA A 14 19.85 -1.54 2.79
N LEU A 15 19.34 -2.78 2.69
CA LEU A 15 17.92 -3.09 2.74
C LEU A 15 17.30 -2.74 4.10
N PHE A 16 17.97 -3.06 5.20
CA PHE A 16 17.48 -2.73 6.53
C PHE A 16 17.35 -1.20 6.73
N LEU A 17 18.40 -0.44 6.42
CA LEU A 17 18.38 1.02 6.54
C LEU A 17 17.33 1.68 5.64
N PHE A 18 17.04 1.06 4.49
CA PHE A 18 16.05 1.58 3.54
C PHE A 18 14.63 1.18 3.91
N SER A 19 14.39 -0.07 4.33
CA SER A 19 13.05 -0.56 4.68
C SER A 19 12.56 -0.06 6.03
N LEU A 20 13.44 0.19 6.99
CA LEU A 20 13.05 0.59 8.35
C LEU A 20 12.21 1.89 8.38
N PRO A 21 12.58 2.99 7.70
CA PRO A 21 11.71 4.17 7.63
C PRO A 21 10.38 3.88 6.94
N MET A 22 10.35 2.99 5.96
CA MET A 22 9.11 2.57 5.27
C MET A 22 8.20 1.77 6.21
N ILE A 23 8.76 0.87 7.02
CA ILE A 23 8.01 0.10 8.03
C ILE A 23 7.39 1.07 9.05
N ILE A 24 8.21 1.97 9.61
CA ILE A 24 7.75 2.96 10.60
C ILE A 24 6.66 3.85 9.99
N GLY A 25 6.86 4.34 8.77
CA GLY A 25 5.88 5.16 8.05
C GLY A 25 4.55 4.44 7.84
N ASN A 26 4.59 3.21 7.35
CA ASN A 26 3.36 2.45 7.11
C ASN A 26 2.63 2.08 8.40
N LEU A 27 3.35 1.75 9.48
CA LEU A 27 2.74 1.52 10.81
C LEU A 27 2.10 2.82 11.34
N PHE A 28 2.78 3.95 11.19
CA PHE A 28 2.25 5.25 11.57
C PHE A 28 0.99 5.60 10.75
N GLN A 29 0.99 5.31 9.46
CA GLN A 29 -0.18 5.47 8.57
C GLN A 29 -1.38 4.64 9.06
N GLN A 30 -1.18 3.40 9.46
CA GLN A 30 -2.26 2.55 10.01
C GLN A 30 -2.83 3.14 11.30
N THR A 31 -1.95 3.56 12.22
CA THR A 31 -2.36 4.19 13.48
C THR A 31 -3.12 5.49 13.24
N TYR A 32 -2.63 6.33 12.34
CA TYR A 32 -3.29 7.56 11.93
C TYR A 32 -4.71 7.32 11.41
N THR A 33 -4.89 6.34 10.51
CA THR A 33 -6.21 6.01 9.95
C THR A 33 -7.21 5.58 11.03
N MET A 34 -6.73 4.89 12.08
CA MET A 34 -7.56 4.51 13.23
C MET A 34 -7.97 5.74 14.06
N VAL A 35 -7.04 6.67 14.29
CA VAL A 35 -7.29 7.92 15.01
C VAL A 35 -8.32 8.79 14.27
N ASP A 36 -8.13 8.96 12.97
CA ASP A 36 -9.03 9.71 12.10
C ASP A 36 -10.47 9.15 12.17
N SER A 37 -10.62 7.84 12.01
CA SER A 37 -11.92 7.17 12.15
C SER A 37 -12.54 7.34 13.53
N ALA A 38 -11.74 7.34 14.60
CA ALA A 38 -12.20 7.56 15.96
C ALA A 38 -12.68 9.02 16.18
N ILE A 39 -12.00 10.00 15.56
CA ILE A 39 -12.43 11.40 15.61
C ILE A 39 -13.79 11.57 14.93
N VAL A 40 -13.97 11.00 13.74
CA VAL A 40 -15.25 11.05 13.01
C VAL A 40 -16.37 10.44 13.85
N GLY A 41 -16.18 9.22 14.37
CA GLY A 41 -17.21 8.52 15.14
C GLY A 41 -17.57 9.18 16.47
N ARG A 42 -16.57 9.80 17.16
CA ARG A 42 -16.77 10.37 18.48
C ARG A 42 -17.27 11.82 18.46
N TYR A 43 -16.80 12.62 17.51
CA TYR A 43 -17.04 14.08 17.51
C TYR A 43 -18.02 14.53 16.43
N VAL A 44 -18.31 13.69 15.41
CA VAL A 44 -19.31 14.05 14.39
C VAL A 44 -20.59 13.25 14.65
N SER A 45 -20.67 12.01 14.16
CA SER A 45 -21.80 11.10 14.40
C SER A 45 -21.49 9.68 13.88
N GLU A 46 -22.31 8.70 14.27
CA GLU A 46 -22.27 7.36 13.70
C GLU A 46 -22.62 7.37 12.19
N GLN A 47 -23.57 8.19 11.77
CA GLN A 47 -23.94 8.35 10.37
C GLN A 47 -22.78 8.93 9.55
N ALA A 48 -22.01 9.87 10.13
CA ALA A 48 -20.80 10.41 9.50
C ALA A 48 -19.72 9.34 9.29
N LEU A 49 -19.50 8.50 10.30
CA LEU A 49 -18.58 7.36 10.20
C LEU A 49 -19.05 6.36 9.13
N ALA A 50 -20.35 6.09 9.07
CA ALA A 50 -20.96 5.25 8.02
C ALA A 50 -20.78 5.85 6.62
N ALA A 51 -20.95 7.17 6.48
CA ALA A 51 -20.77 7.89 5.21
C ALA A 51 -19.31 7.83 4.70
N VAL A 52 -18.35 8.05 5.58
CA VAL A 52 -16.91 7.89 5.26
C VAL A 52 -16.59 6.43 4.91
N GLY A 53 -17.13 5.47 5.67
CA GLY A 53 -16.99 4.05 5.40
C GLY A 53 -17.58 3.62 4.05
N ALA A 54 -18.77 4.10 3.69
CA ALA A 54 -19.38 3.85 2.39
C ALA A 54 -18.53 4.42 1.22
N SER A 55 -17.88 5.56 1.44
CA SER A 55 -16.99 6.18 0.45
C SER A 55 -15.67 5.43 0.28
N TYR A 56 -15.27 4.61 1.26
CA TYR A 56 -13.96 3.94 1.29
C TYR A 56 -13.73 3.03 0.09
N ALA A 57 -14.74 2.29 -0.37
CA ALA A 57 -14.61 1.41 -1.52
C ALA A 57 -14.16 2.16 -2.78
N LEU A 58 -14.74 3.34 -3.02
CA LEU A 58 -14.40 4.20 -4.15
C LEU A 58 -13.04 4.87 -3.96
N THR A 59 -12.78 5.46 -2.79
CA THR A 59 -11.51 6.14 -2.51
C THR A 59 -10.33 5.19 -2.55
N ASN A 60 -10.51 3.94 -2.12
CA ASN A 60 -9.47 2.90 -2.16
C ASN A 60 -9.01 2.57 -3.59
N ILE A 61 -9.90 2.62 -4.59
CA ILE A 61 -9.54 2.43 -6.00
C ILE A 61 -8.52 3.49 -6.42
N PHE A 62 -8.76 4.76 -6.10
CA PHE A 62 -7.84 5.86 -6.43
C PHE A 62 -6.51 5.73 -5.69
N ILE A 63 -6.53 5.29 -4.45
CA ILE A 63 -5.32 5.00 -3.66
C ILE A 63 -4.50 3.87 -4.32
N CYS A 64 -5.14 2.78 -4.76
CA CYS A 64 -4.48 1.69 -5.47
C CYS A 64 -3.82 2.18 -6.78
N VAL A 65 -4.49 3.06 -7.52
CA VAL A 65 -3.95 3.67 -8.75
C VAL A 65 -2.75 4.55 -8.42
N ALA A 66 -2.86 5.41 -7.39
CA ALA A 66 -1.79 6.31 -6.99
C ALA A 66 -0.54 5.55 -6.50
N ILE A 67 -0.72 4.55 -5.65
CA ILE A 67 0.38 3.73 -5.12
C ILE A 67 1.00 2.87 -6.22
N GLY A 68 0.18 2.09 -6.94
CA GLY A 68 0.66 1.17 -7.97
C GLY A 68 1.34 1.90 -9.13
N GLY A 69 0.77 3.04 -9.55
CA GLY A 69 1.37 3.91 -10.55
C GLY A 69 2.69 4.52 -10.08
N GLY A 70 2.73 5.03 -8.84
CA GLY A 70 3.95 5.56 -8.23
C GLY A 70 5.08 4.53 -8.16
N ILE A 71 4.74 3.27 -7.86
CA ILE A 71 5.70 2.16 -7.88
C ILE A 71 6.28 1.97 -9.30
N GLY A 72 5.42 1.98 -10.34
CA GLY A 72 5.88 1.85 -11.73
C GLY A 72 6.89 2.93 -12.12
N ALA A 73 6.58 4.17 -11.81
CA ALA A 73 7.49 5.29 -12.05
C ALA A 73 8.79 5.18 -11.25
N SER A 74 8.70 4.75 -9.97
CA SER A 74 9.87 4.62 -9.09
C SER A 74 10.90 3.61 -9.59
N VAL A 75 10.47 2.53 -10.25
CA VAL A 75 11.38 1.51 -10.81
C VAL A 75 12.24 2.10 -11.92
N ILE A 76 11.66 2.83 -12.85
CA ILE A 76 12.38 3.47 -13.97
C ILE A 76 13.35 4.53 -13.44
N VAL A 77 12.88 5.39 -12.53
CA VAL A 77 13.73 6.40 -11.89
C VAL A 77 14.89 5.76 -11.09
N SER A 78 14.62 4.68 -10.35
CA SER A 78 15.65 3.92 -9.62
C SER A 78 16.71 3.34 -10.56
N ARG A 79 16.29 2.81 -11.71
CA ARG A 79 17.20 2.25 -12.72
C ARG A 79 18.15 3.32 -13.26
N TYR A 80 17.63 4.48 -13.66
CA TYR A 80 18.47 5.58 -14.15
C TYR A 80 19.35 6.18 -13.05
N PHE A 81 18.84 6.23 -11.81
CA PHE A 81 19.66 6.66 -10.67
C PHE A 81 20.85 5.72 -10.47
N GLY A 82 20.62 4.41 -10.51
CA GLY A 82 21.67 3.40 -10.41
C GLY A 82 22.69 3.46 -11.55
N ALA A 83 22.22 3.71 -12.77
CA ALA A 83 23.07 3.89 -13.96
C ALA A 83 23.80 5.25 -13.98
N LYS A 84 23.53 6.17 -13.04
CA LYS A 84 24.02 7.55 -13.01
C LYS A 84 23.62 8.38 -14.22
N GLU A 85 22.56 7.97 -14.93
CA GLU A 85 21.96 8.69 -16.06
C GLU A 85 21.02 9.81 -15.53
N TYR A 86 21.57 10.76 -14.76
CA TYR A 86 20.75 11.76 -14.05
C TYR A 86 19.93 12.67 -14.99
N GLY A 87 20.39 12.89 -16.21
CA GLY A 87 19.62 13.67 -17.20
C GLY A 87 18.32 12.97 -17.61
N ARG A 88 18.38 11.65 -17.94
CA ARG A 88 17.19 10.82 -18.24
C ARG A 88 16.33 10.62 -16.99
N MET A 89 16.96 10.42 -15.84
CA MET A 89 16.27 10.29 -14.57
C MET A 89 15.40 11.53 -14.27
N LYS A 90 15.93 12.75 -14.46
CA LYS A 90 15.15 13.98 -14.28
C LYS A 90 13.97 14.06 -15.25
N THR A 91 14.18 13.73 -16.53
CA THR A 91 13.08 13.63 -17.52
C THR A 91 12.01 12.63 -17.05
N ALA A 92 12.42 11.44 -16.60
CA ALA A 92 11.52 10.41 -16.09
C ALA A 92 10.71 10.90 -14.87
N VAL A 93 11.36 11.59 -13.91
CA VAL A 93 10.67 12.17 -12.74
C VAL A 93 9.61 13.18 -13.18
N PHE A 94 9.95 14.14 -14.05
CA PHE A 94 8.97 15.15 -14.51
C PHE A 94 7.86 14.54 -15.37
N THR A 95 8.17 13.53 -16.21
CA THR A 95 7.16 12.77 -16.96
C THR A 95 6.16 12.10 -16.00
N ALA A 96 6.64 11.47 -14.92
CA ALA A 96 5.78 10.88 -13.90
C ALA A 96 4.91 11.94 -13.22
N LEU A 97 5.51 13.04 -12.72
CA LEU A 97 4.78 14.10 -12.03
C LEU A 97 3.68 14.72 -12.89
N LEU A 98 3.98 15.05 -14.16
CA LEU A 98 3.01 15.62 -15.09
C LEU A 98 1.89 14.62 -15.44
N SER A 99 2.23 13.35 -15.65
CA SER A 99 1.25 12.29 -15.93
C SER A 99 0.30 12.09 -14.74
N PHE A 100 0.83 12.01 -13.51
CA PHE A 100 0.02 11.86 -12.30
C PHE A 100 -0.87 13.08 -12.06
N LEU A 101 -0.35 14.28 -12.28
CA LEU A 101 -1.14 15.51 -12.19
C LEU A 101 -2.27 15.49 -13.23
N GLY A 102 -1.96 15.17 -14.50
CA GLY A 102 -2.97 15.12 -15.56
C GLY A 102 -4.06 14.07 -15.29
N ILE A 103 -3.67 12.84 -14.93
CA ILE A 103 -4.61 11.76 -14.59
C ILE A 103 -5.48 12.15 -13.40
N SER A 104 -4.89 12.71 -12.34
CA SER A 104 -5.63 13.10 -11.13
C SER A 104 -6.61 14.25 -11.37
N LEU A 105 -6.27 15.19 -12.24
CA LEU A 105 -7.19 16.26 -12.65
C LEU A 105 -8.38 15.70 -13.43
N VAL A 106 -8.13 14.81 -14.42
CA VAL A 106 -9.20 14.16 -15.19
C VAL A 106 -10.11 13.34 -14.28
N LEU A 107 -9.53 12.51 -13.39
CA LEU A 107 -10.29 11.70 -12.44
C LEU A 107 -11.02 12.56 -11.40
N GLY A 108 -10.40 13.64 -10.93
CA GLY A 108 -11.01 14.58 -9.99
C GLY A 108 -12.24 15.25 -10.59
N VAL A 109 -12.12 15.80 -11.82
CA VAL A 109 -13.24 16.41 -12.55
C VAL A 109 -14.34 15.36 -12.81
N ALA A 110 -14.01 14.20 -13.31
CA ALA A 110 -14.98 13.13 -13.54
C ALA A 110 -15.69 12.72 -12.23
N GLY A 111 -14.94 12.62 -11.14
CA GLY A 111 -15.49 12.31 -9.82
C GLY A 111 -16.44 13.37 -9.26
N LEU A 112 -16.17 14.65 -9.50
CA LEU A 112 -17.06 15.74 -9.11
C LEU A 112 -18.44 15.64 -9.78
N PHE A 113 -18.49 15.21 -11.05
CA PHE A 113 -19.74 15.03 -11.79
C PHE A 113 -20.44 13.71 -11.49
N LEU A 114 -19.68 12.62 -11.32
CA LEU A 114 -20.21 11.27 -11.22
C LEU A 114 -20.30 10.76 -9.77
N GLY A 115 -19.66 11.41 -8.81
CA GLY A 115 -19.52 10.91 -7.43
C GLY A 115 -20.85 10.58 -6.76
N ASN A 116 -21.84 11.47 -6.89
CA ASN A 116 -23.18 11.24 -6.33
C ASN A 116 -23.87 10.03 -6.98
N GLN A 117 -23.80 9.92 -8.33
CA GLN A 117 -24.39 8.81 -9.06
C GLN A 117 -23.74 7.48 -8.71
N ILE A 118 -22.41 7.47 -8.50
CA ILE A 118 -21.68 6.28 -8.08
C ILE A 118 -22.14 5.82 -6.70
N MET A 119 -22.38 6.75 -5.73
CA MET A 119 -22.86 6.39 -4.41
C MET A 119 -24.28 5.80 -4.45
N ILE A 120 -25.13 6.29 -5.34
CA ILE A 120 -26.47 5.70 -5.58
C ILE A 120 -26.31 4.28 -6.15
N TRP A 121 -25.45 4.06 -7.12
CA TRP A 121 -25.18 2.72 -7.70
C TRP A 121 -24.58 1.74 -6.70
N LEU A 122 -23.82 2.24 -5.72
CA LEU A 122 -23.29 1.44 -4.61
C LEU A 122 -24.34 1.13 -3.53
N ASN A 123 -25.62 1.55 -3.73
CA ASN A 123 -26.71 1.37 -2.76
C ASN A 123 -26.40 1.97 -1.39
N THR A 124 -25.74 3.13 -1.36
CA THR A 124 -25.49 3.84 -0.10
C THR A 124 -26.83 4.20 0.57
N PRO A 125 -27.00 3.92 1.89
CA PRO A 125 -28.21 4.26 2.61
C PRO A 125 -28.55 5.75 2.51
N GLN A 126 -29.87 6.07 2.40
CA GLN A 126 -30.31 7.44 2.17
C GLN A 126 -29.98 8.40 3.31
N ASP A 127 -29.91 7.90 4.55
CA ASP A 127 -29.57 8.66 5.75
C ASP A 127 -28.12 9.15 5.78
N CYS A 128 -27.20 8.51 5.06
CA CYS A 128 -25.81 8.95 4.95
C CYS A 128 -25.38 9.36 3.53
N LEU A 129 -26.28 9.30 2.55
CA LEU A 129 -25.96 9.61 1.15
C LEU A 129 -25.45 11.04 0.95
N ASP A 130 -26.11 12.04 1.56
CA ASP A 130 -25.72 13.45 1.43
C ASP A 130 -24.36 13.73 2.06
N MET A 131 -24.08 13.14 3.24
CA MET A 131 -22.78 13.25 3.90
C MET A 131 -21.68 12.57 3.09
N ALA A 132 -21.96 11.41 2.53
CA ALA A 132 -21.01 10.70 1.67
C ALA A 132 -20.72 11.47 0.37
N ALA A 133 -21.75 12.03 -0.26
CA ALA A 133 -21.60 12.86 -1.45
C ALA A 133 -20.80 14.14 -1.17
N GLN A 134 -21.04 14.80 -0.02
CA GLN A 134 -20.28 15.97 0.42
C GLN A 134 -18.81 15.62 0.67
N TYR A 135 -18.53 14.52 1.38
CA TYR A 135 -17.19 14.00 1.61
C TYR A 135 -16.45 13.76 0.30
N LEU A 136 -17.09 13.03 -0.64
CA LEU A 136 -16.49 12.69 -1.91
C LEU A 136 -16.22 13.91 -2.80
N ARG A 137 -17.08 14.91 -2.80
CA ARG A 137 -16.81 16.16 -3.54
C ARG A 137 -15.50 16.81 -3.10
N ILE A 138 -15.27 16.91 -1.79
CA ILE A 138 -14.04 17.47 -1.24
C ILE A 138 -12.85 16.53 -1.54
N TYR A 139 -13.04 15.22 -1.41
CA TYR A 139 -12.04 14.22 -1.74
C TYR A 139 -11.58 14.34 -3.20
N PHE A 140 -12.50 14.49 -4.15
CA PHE A 140 -12.17 14.66 -5.58
C PHE A 140 -11.44 15.97 -5.87
N LEU A 141 -11.74 17.05 -5.15
CA LEU A 141 -10.94 18.29 -5.19
C LEU A 141 -9.51 18.05 -4.69
N GLY A 142 -9.35 17.19 -3.69
CA GLY A 142 -8.06 16.82 -3.10
C GLY A 142 -7.28 15.75 -3.90
N LEU A 143 -7.90 15.11 -4.89
CA LEU A 143 -7.29 14.01 -5.63
C LEU A 143 -5.94 14.36 -6.29
N PRO A 144 -5.73 15.55 -6.87
CA PRO A 144 -4.42 15.95 -7.36
C PRO A 144 -3.34 15.95 -6.27
N PHE A 145 -3.65 16.40 -5.07
CA PHE A 145 -2.69 16.39 -3.95
C PHE A 145 -2.39 14.98 -3.46
N LEU A 146 -3.40 14.11 -3.39
CA LEU A 146 -3.22 12.69 -3.06
C LEU A 146 -2.27 12.00 -4.06
N PHE A 147 -2.51 12.17 -5.35
CA PHE A 147 -1.67 11.58 -6.40
C PHE A 147 -0.26 12.14 -6.36
N MET A 148 -0.12 13.47 -6.25
CA MET A 148 1.19 14.12 -6.16
C MET A 148 1.96 13.68 -4.92
N TYR A 149 1.32 13.58 -3.75
CA TYR A 149 1.96 13.08 -2.54
C TYR A 149 2.50 11.66 -2.71
N ASN A 150 1.71 10.74 -3.33
CA ASN A 150 2.12 9.37 -3.55
C ASN A 150 3.27 9.25 -4.57
N VAL A 151 3.20 9.95 -5.70
CA VAL A 151 4.28 9.92 -6.69
C VAL A 151 5.55 10.57 -6.17
N LEU A 152 5.47 11.66 -5.41
CA LEU A 152 6.63 12.30 -4.77
C LEU A 152 7.30 11.36 -3.76
N SER A 153 6.50 10.68 -2.94
CA SER A 153 7.02 9.66 -2.01
C SER A 153 7.72 8.51 -2.76
N ALA A 154 7.14 8.06 -3.88
CA ALA A 154 7.76 7.06 -4.74
C ALA A 154 9.09 7.55 -5.36
N MET A 155 9.17 8.82 -5.75
CA MET A 155 10.41 9.42 -6.27
C MET A 155 11.51 9.47 -5.20
N PHE A 156 11.20 9.85 -3.96
CA PHE A 156 12.19 9.81 -2.88
C PHE A 156 12.67 8.38 -2.60
N ASN A 157 11.78 7.41 -2.62
CA ASN A 157 12.14 5.99 -2.49
C ASN A 157 13.04 5.54 -3.66
N ALA A 158 12.75 5.97 -4.88
CA ALA A 158 13.59 5.69 -6.05
C ALA A 158 15.01 6.23 -5.90
N LEU A 159 15.16 7.38 -5.26
CA LEU A 159 16.46 8.01 -4.95
C LEU A 159 17.13 7.43 -3.69
N GLY A 160 16.60 6.40 -3.08
CA GLY A 160 17.11 5.82 -1.84
C GLY A 160 16.87 6.67 -0.57
N LYS A 161 15.98 7.66 -0.63
CA LYS A 161 15.73 8.62 0.46
C LYS A 161 14.44 8.33 1.23
N SER A 162 14.23 7.09 1.68
CA SER A 162 12.99 6.64 2.35
C SER A 162 12.65 7.38 3.65
N ARG A 163 13.59 8.10 4.26
CA ARG A 163 13.33 8.92 5.45
C ARG A 163 12.50 10.17 5.15
N ILE A 164 12.64 10.73 3.94
CA ILE A 164 11.95 11.98 3.59
C ILE A 164 10.42 11.75 3.54
N PRO A 165 9.89 10.74 2.84
CA PRO A 165 8.47 10.40 2.91
C PRO A 165 7.95 10.17 4.33
N LEU A 166 8.75 9.52 5.19
CA LEU A 166 8.39 9.31 6.60
C LEU A 166 8.18 10.65 7.33
N TYR A 167 9.10 11.60 7.19
CA TYR A 167 8.95 12.90 7.85
C TYR A 167 7.72 13.67 7.35
N PHE A 168 7.44 13.66 6.05
CA PHE A 168 6.25 14.28 5.51
C PHE A 168 4.96 13.58 5.93
N LEU A 169 4.99 12.26 6.06
CA LEU A 169 3.86 11.50 6.57
C LEU A 169 3.55 11.85 8.03
N ILE A 170 4.56 11.88 8.90
CA ILE A 170 4.39 12.26 10.31
C ILE A 170 3.84 13.69 10.39
N PHE A 171 4.44 14.63 9.66
CA PHE A 171 3.97 16.01 9.62
C PHE A 171 2.51 16.12 9.16
N SER A 172 2.19 15.51 8.01
CA SER A 172 0.85 15.51 7.43
C SER A 172 -0.18 14.93 8.39
N SER A 173 0.10 13.79 9.01
CA SER A 173 -0.83 13.10 9.89
C SER A 173 -1.09 13.88 11.19
N VAL A 174 -0.03 14.40 11.82
CA VAL A 174 -0.19 15.23 13.03
C VAL A 174 -0.95 16.50 12.72
N PHE A 175 -0.61 17.17 11.62
CA PHE A 175 -1.28 18.39 11.18
C PHE A 175 -2.75 18.14 10.83
N ASN A 176 -3.05 17.03 10.16
CA ASN A 176 -4.41 16.62 9.84
C ASN A 176 -5.23 16.39 11.12
N VAL A 177 -4.74 15.62 12.09
CA VAL A 177 -5.44 15.38 13.37
C VAL A 177 -5.78 16.70 14.09
N VAL A 178 -4.84 17.65 14.10
CA VAL A 178 -5.07 18.98 14.70
C VAL A 178 -6.15 19.72 13.93
N LEU A 179 -6.13 19.71 12.60
CA LEU A 179 -7.15 20.36 11.78
C LEU A 179 -8.51 19.68 11.94
N ASP A 180 -8.58 18.35 11.98
CA ASP A 180 -9.81 17.59 12.20
C ASP A 180 -10.49 18.04 13.50
N ILE A 181 -9.75 18.07 14.61
CA ILE A 181 -10.28 18.51 15.89
C ILE A 181 -10.78 19.94 15.80
N ILE A 182 -10.04 20.87 15.19
CA ILE A 182 -10.44 22.28 15.08
C ILE A 182 -11.68 22.42 14.19
N MET A 183 -11.69 21.82 13.01
CA MET A 183 -12.78 21.97 12.04
C MET A 183 -14.08 21.29 12.50
N VAL A 184 -13.96 20.15 13.18
CA VAL A 184 -15.12 19.42 13.69
C VAL A 184 -15.64 20.03 14.99
N THR A 185 -14.78 20.35 15.98
CA THR A 185 -15.25 20.73 17.32
C THR A 185 -15.47 22.24 17.49
N LYS A 186 -14.68 23.09 16.78
CA LYS A 186 -14.79 24.57 16.90
C LYS A 186 -15.51 25.21 15.75
N MET A 187 -15.39 24.64 14.53
CA MET A 187 -16.01 25.20 13.33
C MET A 187 -17.33 24.51 12.97
N ASP A 188 -17.66 23.41 13.65
CA ASP A 188 -18.89 22.61 13.46
C ASP A 188 -19.12 22.19 11.99
N MET A 189 -18.04 21.86 11.28
CA MET A 189 -18.09 21.52 9.85
C MET A 189 -18.49 20.06 9.59
N GLY A 190 -18.65 19.23 10.63
CA GLY A 190 -19.03 17.82 10.49
C GLY A 190 -18.10 17.03 9.57
N VAL A 191 -18.66 16.20 8.70
CA VAL A 191 -17.93 15.36 7.73
C VAL A 191 -17.10 16.20 6.75
N ALA A 192 -17.60 17.38 6.35
CA ALA A 192 -16.85 18.27 5.47
C ALA A 192 -15.55 18.77 6.12
N GLY A 193 -15.55 19.00 7.44
CA GLY A 193 -14.36 19.40 8.19
C GLY A 193 -13.24 18.37 8.07
N VAL A 194 -13.56 17.09 8.25
CA VAL A 194 -12.59 15.98 8.12
C VAL A 194 -12.03 15.89 6.69
N ALA A 195 -12.90 16.01 5.69
CA ALA A 195 -12.45 15.97 4.29
C ALA A 195 -11.53 17.16 3.95
N TRP A 196 -11.86 18.37 4.41
CA TRP A 196 -11.03 19.56 4.22
C TRP A 196 -9.70 19.47 4.98
N ALA A 197 -9.70 18.98 6.21
CA ALA A 197 -8.48 18.80 6.98
C ALA A 197 -7.50 17.85 6.27
N THR A 198 -8.02 16.74 5.75
CA THR A 198 -7.23 15.77 4.96
C THR A 198 -6.68 16.43 3.68
N LEU A 199 -7.50 17.14 2.93
CA LEU A 199 -7.09 17.84 1.70
C LEU A 199 -5.99 18.86 1.98
N ILE A 200 -6.16 19.70 3.00
CA ILE A 200 -5.19 20.75 3.36
C ILE A 200 -3.86 20.11 3.82
N ALA A 201 -3.92 19.10 4.69
CA ALA A 201 -2.72 18.44 5.20
C ALA A 201 -1.93 17.75 4.08
N GLN A 202 -2.61 17.03 3.19
CA GLN A 202 -1.99 16.41 2.01
C GLN A 202 -1.49 17.44 1.01
N GLY A 203 -2.24 18.52 0.78
CA GLY A 203 -1.86 19.60 -0.12
C GLY A 203 -0.56 20.27 0.30
N ILE A 204 -0.48 20.68 1.56
CA ILE A 204 0.75 21.29 2.11
C ILE A 204 1.92 20.31 2.02
N SER A 205 1.70 19.05 2.40
CA SER A 205 2.75 18.01 2.32
C SER A 205 3.20 17.75 0.89
N ALA A 206 2.30 17.73 -0.08
CA ALA A 206 2.65 17.57 -1.50
C ALA A 206 3.49 18.75 -2.00
N VAL A 207 3.11 20.00 -1.69
CA VAL A 207 3.86 21.19 -2.09
C VAL A 207 5.26 21.22 -1.47
N LEU A 208 5.36 20.95 -0.17
CA LEU A 208 6.65 20.90 0.52
C LEU A 208 7.52 19.76 0.01
N SER A 209 6.94 18.58 -0.22
CA SER A 209 7.63 17.42 -0.81
C SER A 209 8.16 17.75 -2.21
N PHE A 210 7.37 18.42 -3.03
CA PHE A 210 7.79 18.86 -4.37
C PHE A 210 8.98 19.82 -4.29
N ALA A 211 8.93 20.84 -3.42
CA ALA A 211 10.03 21.77 -3.24
C ALA A 211 11.33 21.07 -2.82
N VAL A 212 11.24 20.13 -1.88
CA VAL A 212 12.37 19.32 -1.43
C VAL A 212 12.89 18.41 -2.55
N LEU A 213 12.00 17.82 -3.37
CA LEU A 213 12.41 16.99 -4.51
C LEU A 213 13.18 17.81 -5.53
N ILE A 214 12.69 18.99 -5.92
CA ILE A 214 13.38 19.89 -6.86
C ILE A 214 14.77 20.27 -6.34
N LYS A 215 14.88 20.61 -5.05
CA LYS A 215 16.18 20.89 -4.43
C LYS A 215 17.14 19.71 -4.54
N ASN A 216 16.65 18.48 -4.31
CA ASN A 216 17.46 17.27 -4.44
C ASN A 216 17.89 17.00 -5.89
N LEU A 217 16.99 17.20 -6.87
CA LEU A 217 17.29 17.01 -8.29
C LEU A 217 18.30 18.03 -8.81
N ASN A 218 18.22 19.29 -8.35
CA ASN A 218 19.17 20.34 -8.73
C ASN A 218 20.59 20.09 -8.18
N GLY A 219 20.72 19.35 -7.09
CA GLY A 219 22.00 18.91 -6.54
C GLY A 219 22.67 17.76 -7.29
N LEU A 220 22.01 17.16 -8.27
CA LEU A 220 22.55 16.07 -9.09
C LEU A 220 23.06 16.63 -10.43
N GLU A 221 24.21 16.13 -10.89
CA GLU A 221 24.78 16.46 -12.20
C GLU A 221 23.85 16.01 -13.35
N GLY A 222 24.09 16.58 -14.54
CA GLY A 222 23.30 16.24 -15.73
C GLY A 222 22.11 17.17 -15.98
N LYS A 223 22.02 17.67 -17.22
CA LYS A 223 20.90 18.52 -17.64
C LYS A 223 19.73 17.65 -18.09
N GLN A 224 18.54 18.03 -17.64
CA GLN A 224 17.28 17.49 -18.16
C GLN A 224 17.16 17.77 -19.64
N LYS A 225 16.78 16.74 -20.44
CA LYS A 225 16.63 16.88 -21.91
C LYS A 225 15.27 17.43 -22.27
N THR A 226 14.21 16.88 -21.72
CA THR A 226 12.82 17.25 -21.97
C THR A 226 12.03 17.24 -20.68
N LEU A 227 10.95 18.01 -20.62
CA LEU A 227 10.03 17.99 -19.45
C LEU A 227 9.13 16.75 -19.45
N PHE A 228 8.83 16.23 -20.62
CA PHE A 228 7.94 15.09 -20.81
C PHE A 228 8.47 14.21 -21.95
N ASP A 229 8.43 12.90 -21.75
CA ASP A 229 8.83 11.91 -22.74
C ASP A 229 7.86 10.74 -22.76
N THR A 230 7.27 10.49 -23.93
CA THR A 230 6.27 9.43 -24.12
C THR A 230 6.86 8.02 -24.04
N MET A 231 8.14 7.85 -24.36
CA MET A 231 8.81 6.55 -24.20
C MET A 231 8.99 6.22 -22.72
N GLU A 232 9.44 7.19 -21.92
CA GLU A 232 9.55 7.02 -20.46
C GLU A 232 8.17 6.72 -19.83
N LEU A 233 7.11 7.41 -20.28
CA LEU A 233 5.75 7.14 -19.83
C LEU A 233 5.31 5.72 -20.18
N SER A 234 5.61 5.24 -21.39
CA SER A 234 5.26 3.89 -21.85
C SER A 234 5.96 2.82 -20.98
N GLU A 235 7.25 2.99 -20.70
CA GLU A 235 7.99 2.09 -19.83
C GLU A 235 7.44 2.07 -18.40
N MET A 236 7.14 3.25 -17.83
CA MET A 236 6.51 3.37 -16.52
C MET A 236 5.15 2.68 -16.48
N THR A 237 4.31 2.90 -17.50
CA THR A 237 2.96 2.33 -17.62
C THR A 237 2.99 0.80 -17.68
N ARG A 238 3.97 0.23 -18.35
CA ARG A 238 4.18 -1.23 -18.43
C ARG A 238 4.40 -1.86 -17.05
N ILE A 239 5.00 -1.13 -16.11
CA ILE A 239 5.19 -1.59 -14.73
C ILE A 239 4.02 -1.15 -13.84
N ALA A 240 3.49 0.04 -14.07
CA ALA A 240 2.42 0.63 -13.27
C ALA A 240 1.12 -0.18 -13.35
N ILE A 241 0.67 -0.55 -14.55
CA ILE A 241 -0.59 -1.29 -14.73
C ILE A 241 -0.60 -2.61 -13.94
N PRO A 242 0.40 -3.52 -14.05
CA PRO A 242 0.45 -4.71 -13.23
C PRO A 242 0.54 -4.43 -11.72
N SER A 243 1.21 -3.36 -11.33
CA SER A 243 1.32 -2.97 -9.92
C SER A 243 -0.01 -2.44 -9.37
N ILE A 244 -0.77 -1.69 -10.16
CA ILE A 244 -2.14 -1.27 -9.82
C ILE A 244 -3.05 -2.49 -9.72
N LEU A 245 -2.98 -3.42 -10.67
CA LEU A 245 -3.73 -4.66 -10.63
C LEU A 245 -3.42 -5.48 -9.37
N GLN A 246 -2.14 -5.58 -8.97
CA GLN A 246 -1.75 -6.25 -7.74
C GLN A 246 -2.43 -5.62 -6.51
N GLN A 247 -2.41 -4.30 -6.39
CA GLN A 247 -3.05 -3.59 -5.28
C GLN A 247 -4.57 -3.79 -5.29
N SER A 248 -5.18 -3.70 -6.45
CA SER A 248 -6.62 -3.89 -6.64
C SER A 248 -7.06 -5.33 -6.37
N THR A 249 -6.27 -6.33 -6.78
CA THR A 249 -6.59 -7.75 -6.52
C THR A 249 -6.58 -8.09 -5.03
N VAL A 250 -5.70 -7.47 -4.25
CA VAL A 250 -5.72 -7.62 -2.78
C VAL A 250 -7.03 -7.11 -2.20
N SER A 251 -7.46 -5.91 -2.59
CA SER A 251 -8.72 -5.31 -2.12
C SER A 251 -9.95 -6.10 -2.55
N ILE A 252 -10.01 -6.50 -3.82
CA ILE A 252 -11.12 -7.33 -4.35
C ILE A 252 -11.15 -8.69 -3.64
N GLY A 253 -9.99 -9.31 -3.46
CA GLY A 253 -9.89 -10.58 -2.74
C GLY A 253 -10.41 -10.50 -1.32
N MET A 254 -10.10 -9.43 -0.61
CA MET A 254 -10.63 -9.18 0.74
C MET A 254 -12.16 -9.04 0.73
N MET A 255 -12.72 -8.27 -0.20
CA MET A 255 -14.18 -8.10 -0.31
C MET A 255 -14.91 -9.43 -0.60
N LEU A 256 -14.38 -10.25 -1.49
CA LEU A 256 -14.97 -11.54 -1.82
C LEU A 256 -14.89 -12.52 -0.65
N VAL A 257 -13.76 -12.57 0.04
CA VAL A 257 -13.59 -13.38 1.26
C VAL A 257 -14.53 -12.91 2.36
N GLN A 258 -14.64 -11.60 2.57
CA GLN A 258 -15.58 -11.00 3.52
C GLN A 258 -17.03 -11.43 3.25
N SER A 259 -17.44 -11.45 1.97
CA SER A 259 -18.79 -11.90 1.56
C SER A 259 -19.05 -13.36 1.96
N VAL A 260 -18.04 -14.23 1.86
CA VAL A 260 -18.15 -15.62 2.32
C VAL A 260 -18.27 -15.69 3.85
N VAL A 261 -17.46 -14.91 4.57
CA VAL A 261 -17.47 -14.88 6.05
C VAL A 261 -18.82 -14.38 6.58
N ASN A 262 -19.47 -13.45 5.90
CA ASN A 262 -20.80 -12.95 6.28
C ASN A 262 -21.84 -14.08 6.39
N GLY A 263 -21.69 -15.17 5.62
CA GLY A 263 -22.56 -16.34 5.70
C GLY A 263 -22.43 -17.17 6.98
N PHE A 264 -21.40 -16.94 7.80
CA PHE A 264 -21.17 -17.67 9.07
C PHE A 264 -21.74 -16.95 10.30
N GLY A 265 -22.42 -15.82 10.11
CA GLY A 265 -23.06 -15.05 11.17
C GLY A 265 -22.22 -13.91 11.72
N SER A 266 -22.88 -13.01 12.44
CA SER A 266 -22.29 -11.76 12.92
C SER A 266 -21.16 -11.95 13.94
N GLU A 267 -21.26 -12.98 14.77
CA GLU A 267 -20.23 -13.27 15.79
C GLU A 267 -18.91 -13.72 15.15
N ALA A 268 -18.98 -14.67 14.21
CA ALA A 268 -17.81 -15.13 13.47
C ALA A 268 -17.20 -13.99 12.63
N LEU A 269 -18.05 -13.15 12.02
CA LEU A 269 -17.64 -11.97 11.28
C LEU A 269 -16.89 -10.97 12.17
N ALA A 270 -17.35 -10.74 13.40
CA ALA A 270 -16.68 -9.82 14.34
C ALA A 270 -15.28 -10.33 14.70
N GLY A 271 -15.13 -11.63 15.01
CA GLY A 271 -13.82 -12.23 15.30
C GLY A 271 -12.88 -12.20 14.11
N PHE A 272 -13.38 -12.53 12.91
CA PHE A 272 -12.63 -12.46 11.67
C PHE A 272 -12.18 -11.03 11.35
N SER A 273 -13.05 -10.04 11.50
CA SER A 273 -12.74 -8.63 11.22
C SER A 273 -11.69 -8.08 12.17
N ALA A 274 -11.75 -8.46 13.47
CA ALA A 274 -10.72 -8.10 14.44
C ALA A 274 -9.35 -8.70 14.06
N ALA A 275 -9.32 -9.98 13.69
CA ALA A 275 -8.11 -10.67 13.26
C ALA A 275 -7.52 -10.06 11.97
N MET A 276 -8.35 -9.69 11.00
CA MET A 276 -7.91 -9.01 9.76
C MET A 276 -7.25 -7.65 10.01
N ARG A 277 -7.73 -6.91 11.01
CA ARG A 277 -7.09 -5.64 11.41
C ARG A 277 -5.69 -5.88 11.99
N ILE A 278 -5.52 -6.91 12.80
CA ILE A 278 -4.22 -7.30 13.35
C ILE A 278 -3.30 -7.79 12.23
N GLU A 279 -3.80 -8.64 11.33
CA GLU A 279 -3.04 -9.11 10.16
C GLU A 279 -2.55 -7.94 9.31
N SER A 280 -3.38 -6.93 9.06
CA SER A 280 -2.99 -5.76 8.26
C SER A 280 -1.76 -5.04 8.81
N ILE A 281 -1.63 -4.99 10.14
CA ILE A 281 -0.44 -4.45 10.82
C ILE A 281 0.76 -5.38 10.65
N CYS A 282 0.55 -6.69 10.80
CA CYS A 282 1.62 -7.70 10.68
C CYS A 282 2.18 -7.81 9.25
N VAL A 283 1.38 -7.51 8.22
CA VAL A 283 1.81 -7.52 6.82
C VAL A 283 2.69 -6.32 6.46
N VAL A 284 2.61 -5.22 7.21
CA VAL A 284 3.36 -3.98 6.92
C VAL A 284 4.87 -4.19 6.76
N PRO A 285 5.59 -4.87 7.67
CA PRO A 285 7.01 -5.10 7.51
C PRO A 285 7.36 -5.88 6.24
N MET A 286 6.55 -6.89 5.90
CA MET A 286 6.75 -7.72 4.70
C MET A 286 6.59 -6.91 3.41
N SER A 287 5.56 -6.09 3.35
CA SER A 287 5.31 -5.18 2.22
C SER A 287 6.44 -4.15 2.06
N ALA A 288 6.91 -3.57 3.15
CA ALA A 288 8.02 -2.62 3.13
C ALA A 288 9.33 -3.26 2.65
N ILE A 289 9.64 -4.50 3.08
CA ILE A 289 10.79 -5.26 2.59
C ILE A 289 10.64 -5.51 1.08
N GLY A 290 9.47 -5.94 0.60
CA GLY A 290 9.23 -6.16 -0.83
C GLY A 290 9.40 -4.89 -1.67
N ASN A 291 8.93 -3.74 -1.19
CA ASN A 291 9.12 -2.45 -1.85
C ASN A 291 10.60 -2.01 -1.82
N ALA A 292 11.30 -2.28 -0.72
CA ALA A 292 12.73 -2.02 -0.61
C ALA A 292 13.54 -2.85 -1.59
N VAL A 293 13.21 -4.15 -1.74
CA VAL A 293 13.84 -5.04 -2.73
C VAL A 293 13.60 -4.53 -4.14
N SER A 294 12.42 -3.98 -4.45
CA SER A 294 12.11 -3.44 -5.77
C SER A 294 13.06 -2.28 -6.14
N SER A 295 13.17 -1.28 -5.27
CA SER A 295 14.08 -0.13 -5.52
C SER A 295 15.56 -0.56 -5.50
N TYR A 296 15.95 -1.45 -4.59
CA TYR A 296 17.29 -2.02 -4.51
C TYR A 296 17.66 -2.75 -5.82
N THR A 297 16.77 -3.60 -6.31
CA THR A 297 16.96 -4.37 -7.55
C THR A 297 17.10 -3.42 -8.73
N ALA A 298 16.19 -2.45 -8.88
CA ALA A 298 16.22 -1.50 -9.99
C ALA A 298 17.52 -0.68 -10.02
N GLN A 299 17.99 -0.18 -8.85
CA GLN A 299 19.26 0.56 -8.77
C GLN A 299 20.47 -0.32 -9.09
N ASN A 300 20.52 -1.56 -8.59
CA ASN A 300 21.64 -2.46 -8.85
C ASN A 300 21.67 -2.97 -10.29
N ILE A 301 20.50 -3.18 -10.94
CA ILE A 301 20.44 -3.47 -12.38
C ILE A 301 20.95 -2.26 -13.18
N GLY A 302 20.51 -1.05 -12.86
CA GLY A 302 21.00 0.17 -13.48
C GLY A 302 22.53 0.31 -13.36
N ALA A 303 23.08 -0.03 -12.19
CA ALA A 303 24.51 -0.03 -11.92
C ALA A 303 25.26 -1.26 -12.51
N GLN A 304 24.59 -2.14 -13.27
CA GLN A 304 25.13 -3.38 -13.84
C GLN A 304 25.65 -4.38 -12.78
N GLN A 305 25.17 -4.30 -11.55
CA GLN A 305 25.61 -5.13 -10.41
C GLN A 305 24.63 -6.30 -10.17
N LYS A 306 24.50 -7.21 -11.14
CA LYS A 306 23.52 -8.31 -11.10
C LYS A 306 23.74 -9.28 -9.93
N ASP A 307 25.00 -9.53 -9.52
CA ASP A 307 25.30 -10.39 -8.38
C ASP A 307 24.77 -9.81 -7.06
N ARG A 308 24.76 -8.49 -6.94
CA ARG A 308 24.19 -7.83 -5.75
C ARG A 308 22.67 -7.99 -5.67
N VAL A 309 21.98 -8.13 -6.80
CA VAL A 309 20.54 -8.43 -6.80
C VAL A 309 20.27 -9.79 -6.15
N VAL A 310 21.07 -10.81 -6.49
CA VAL A 310 20.98 -12.15 -5.86
C VAL A 310 21.28 -12.08 -4.38
N GLN A 311 22.36 -11.38 -3.99
CA GLN A 311 22.71 -11.18 -2.59
C GLN A 311 21.62 -10.40 -1.83
N GLY A 312 20.99 -9.44 -2.49
CA GLY A 312 19.87 -8.66 -1.95
C GLY A 312 18.65 -9.53 -1.66
N LEU A 313 18.31 -10.47 -2.56
CA LEU A 313 17.21 -11.41 -2.32
C LEU A 313 17.51 -12.32 -1.11
N HIS A 314 18.73 -12.82 -0.99
CA HIS A 314 19.12 -13.60 0.19
C HIS A 314 19.09 -12.78 1.48
N ALA A 315 19.51 -11.52 1.43
CA ALA A 315 19.43 -10.61 2.56
C ALA A 315 17.97 -10.32 2.95
N ALA A 316 17.11 -10.05 1.98
CA ALA A 316 15.68 -9.84 2.20
C ALA A 316 15.02 -11.10 2.80
N SER A 317 15.38 -12.30 2.32
CA SER A 317 14.88 -13.56 2.86
C SER A 317 15.26 -13.74 4.35
N LYS A 318 16.48 -13.36 4.74
CA LYS A 318 16.88 -13.36 6.17
C LYS A 318 16.05 -12.39 7.00
N MET A 319 15.81 -11.18 6.48
CA MET A 319 14.94 -10.18 7.15
C MET A 319 13.51 -10.69 7.30
N VAL A 320 12.96 -11.32 6.25
CA VAL A 320 11.63 -11.94 6.26
C VAL A 320 11.52 -13.01 7.34
N ILE A 321 12.50 -13.92 7.45
CA ILE A 321 12.51 -14.99 8.46
C ILE A 321 12.50 -14.39 9.87
N ILE A 322 13.34 -13.39 10.13
CA ILE A 322 13.42 -12.73 11.46
C ILE A 322 12.09 -12.04 11.78
N CYS A 323 11.54 -11.26 10.84
CA CYS A 323 10.26 -10.59 11.02
C CYS A 323 9.11 -11.59 11.22
N ALA A 324 9.07 -12.67 10.42
CA ALA A 324 8.04 -13.70 10.53
C ALA A 324 8.11 -14.43 11.89
N ALA A 325 9.30 -14.74 12.39
CA ALA A 325 9.49 -15.36 13.70
C ALA A 325 9.00 -14.43 14.83
N VAL A 326 9.31 -13.14 14.76
CA VAL A 326 8.83 -12.13 15.73
C VAL A 326 7.31 -12.02 15.68
N ILE A 327 6.72 -11.91 14.48
CA ILE A 327 5.26 -11.83 14.30
C ILE A 327 4.60 -13.09 14.82
N CYS A 328 5.10 -14.28 14.47
CA CYS A 328 4.58 -15.56 14.96
C CYS A 328 4.59 -15.62 16.49
N PHE A 329 5.71 -15.25 17.11
CA PHE A 329 5.82 -15.20 18.58
C PHE A 329 4.74 -14.29 19.21
N PHE A 330 4.56 -13.08 18.68
CA PHE A 330 3.56 -12.15 19.19
C PHE A 330 2.12 -12.66 19.00
N LEU A 331 1.82 -13.26 17.85
CA LEU A 331 0.50 -13.79 17.56
C LEU A 331 0.18 -15.04 18.38
N GLU A 332 1.16 -15.88 18.71
CA GLU A 332 0.95 -17.06 19.57
C GLU A 332 0.78 -16.67 21.03
N VAL A 333 1.59 -15.74 21.54
CA VAL A 333 1.61 -15.41 22.98
C VAL A 333 0.49 -14.43 23.33
N PHE A 334 0.18 -13.46 22.47
CA PHE A 334 -0.72 -12.35 22.80
C PHE A 334 -2.04 -12.36 22.04
N ASN A 335 -2.36 -13.43 21.27
CA ASN A 335 -3.57 -13.50 20.43
C ASN A 335 -4.86 -13.12 21.16
N ARG A 336 -5.09 -13.69 22.37
CA ARG A 336 -6.28 -13.44 23.17
C ARG A 336 -6.41 -11.97 23.58
N GLY A 337 -5.31 -11.37 24.03
CA GLY A 337 -5.26 -9.95 24.40
C GLY A 337 -5.48 -9.04 23.21
N MET A 338 -4.84 -9.36 22.09
CA MET A 338 -4.98 -8.60 20.84
C MET A 338 -6.41 -8.62 20.31
N ILE A 339 -7.04 -9.78 20.22
CA ILE A 339 -8.45 -9.90 19.80
C ILE A 339 -9.37 -9.20 20.79
N GLY A 340 -9.13 -9.36 22.09
CA GLY A 340 -9.92 -8.71 23.14
C GLY A 340 -9.94 -7.17 23.06
N LEU A 341 -8.83 -6.56 22.62
CA LEU A 341 -8.78 -5.10 22.39
C LEU A 341 -9.76 -4.60 21.32
N PHE A 342 -10.07 -5.43 20.33
CA PHE A 342 -10.97 -5.06 19.22
C PHE A 342 -12.44 -5.46 19.47
N ILE A 343 -12.66 -6.60 20.15
CA ILE A 343 -14.01 -7.12 20.40
C ILE A 343 -14.60 -6.53 21.68
N GLY A 344 -13.73 -6.08 22.62
CA GLY A 344 -14.14 -5.55 23.93
C GLY A 344 -14.60 -6.64 24.90
N ASN A 345 -15.13 -6.21 26.05
CA ASN A 345 -15.55 -7.10 27.15
C ASN A 345 -16.87 -7.87 26.86
N GLU A 346 -17.63 -7.45 25.85
CA GLU A 346 -18.90 -8.06 25.44
C GLU A 346 -18.72 -9.07 24.30
N GLY A 347 -17.50 -9.41 23.95
CA GLY A 347 -17.19 -10.35 22.87
C GLY A 347 -17.70 -11.76 23.17
N THR A 348 -18.46 -12.31 22.21
CA THR A 348 -18.95 -13.70 22.33
C THR A 348 -17.80 -14.70 22.25
N ALA A 349 -18.02 -15.90 22.83
CA ALA A 349 -17.03 -16.99 22.78
C ALA A 349 -16.72 -17.39 21.31
N VAL A 350 -17.70 -17.30 20.41
CA VAL A 350 -17.54 -17.58 18.99
C VAL A 350 -16.64 -16.54 18.31
N ALA A 351 -16.85 -15.25 18.56
CA ALA A 351 -16.01 -14.18 18.01
C ALA A 351 -14.57 -14.32 18.49
N LEU A 352 -14.37 -14.56 19.79
CA LEU A 352 -13.04 -14.73 20.37
C LEU A 352 -12.32 -15.96 19.78
N SER A 353 -13.00 -17.12 19.72
CA SER A 353 -12.41 -18.36 19.18
C SER A 353 -12.09 -18.26 17.70
N THR A 354 -12.93 -17.60 16.90
CA THR A 354 -12.71 -17.36 15.46
C THR A 354 -11.47 -16.48 15.26
N GLY A 355 -11.38 -15.37 15.99
CA GLY A 355 -10.24 -14.44 15.87
C GLY A 355 -8.93 -15.09 16.32
N ILE A 356 -8.92 -15.79 17.46
CA ILE A 356 -7.73 -16.50 17.96
C ILE A 356 -7.32 -17.58 16.97
N GLY A 357 -8.26 -18.43 16.51
CA GLY A 357 -7.99 -19.49 15.55
C GLY A 357 -7.37 -18.98 14.26
N TYR A 358 -7.86 -17.83 13.76
CA TYR A 358 -7.28 -17.16 12.62
C TYR A 358 -5.82 -16.74 12.87
N LEU A 359 -5.57 -15.99 13.95
CA LEU A 359 -4.23 -15.44 14.23
C LEU A 359 -3.20 -16.53 14.51
N THR A 360 -3.54 -17.52 15.31
CA THR A 360 -2.67 -18.66 15.60
C THR A 360 -2.31 -19.41 14.34
N PHE A 361 -3.28 -19.72 13.48
CA PHE A 361 -3.00 -20.37 12.21
C PHE A 361 -2.11 -19.51 11.30
N MET A 362 -2.49 -18.25 11.09
CA MET A 362 -1.77 -17.35 10.18
C MET A 362 -0.35 -17.05 10.64
N GLY A 363 -0.10 -17.00 11.94
CA GLY A 363 1.22 -16.73 12.51
C GLY A 363 2.32 -17.59 11.93
N TRP A 364 2.07 -18.87 11.72
CA TRP A 364 3.01 -19.84 11.17
C TRP A 364 3.34 -19.63 9.68
N PHE A 365 2.46 -18.93 8.94
CA PHE A 365 2.59 -18.78 7.50
C PHE A 365 3.07 -17.40 7.05
N PHE A 366 3.34 -16.46 7.96
CA PHE A 366 3.82 -15.13 7.60
C PHE A 366 5.14 -15.12 6.83
N CYS A 367 5.95 -16.18 6.92
CA CYS A 367 7.14 -16.32 6.08
C CYS A 367 6.80 -16.39 4.58
N PHE A 368 5.67 -17.02 4.20
CA PHE A 368 5.28 -17.16 2.78
C PHE A 368 4.91 -15.82 2.16
N ILE A 369 4.16 -14.96 2.87
CA ILE A 369 3.88 -13.61 2.36
C ILE A 369 5.16 -12.79 2.23
N GLY A 370 6.09 -12.92 3.17
CA GLY A 370 7.36 -12.21 3.12
C GLY A 370 8.22 -12.66 1.94
N PHE A 371 8.36 -13.96 1.71
CA PHE A 371 9.08 -14.50 0.56
C PHE A 371 8.42 -14.10 -0.76
N LYS A 372 7.10 -14.20 -0.85
CA LYS A 372 6.32 -13.71 -1.98
C LYS A 372 6.63 -12.25 -2.26
N MET A 373 6.53 -11.38 -1.26
CA MET A 373 6.76 -9.94 -1.41
C MET A 373 8.20 -9.63 -1.83
N ALA A 374 9.20 -10.36 -1.33
CA ALA A 374 10.60 -10.17 -1.69
C ALA A 374 10.87 -10.55 -3.15
N VAL A 375 10.36 -11.70 -3.63
CA VAL A 375 10.55 -12.14 -5.02
C VAL A 375 9.74 -11.28 -5.99
N ASP A 376 8.50 -10.96 -5.65
CA ASP A 376 7.66 -10.02 -6.40
C ASP A 376 8.33 -8.64 -6.51
N GLY A 377 8.97 -8.17 -5.43
CA GLY A 377 9.77 -6.95 -5.41
C GLY A 377 10.95 -7.01 -6.39
N LEU A 378 11.66 -8.15 -6.43
CA LEU A 378 12.76 -8.34 -7.38
C LEU A 378 12.28 -8.32 -8.83
N LEU A 379 11.26 -9.10 -9.17
CA LEU A 379 10.71 -9.15 -10.55
C LEU A 379 10.22 -7.76 -10.99
N ARG A 380 9.52 -7.06 -10.13
CA ARG A 380 9.06 -5.69 -10.37
C ARG A 380 10.22 -4.72 -10.57
N GLY A 381 11.22 -4.75 -9.70
CA GLY A 381 12.43 -3.92 -9.81
C GLY A 381 13.24 -4.20 -11.07
N ALA A 382 13.21 -5.42 -11.57
CA ALA A 382 13.79 -5.81 -12.85
C ALA A 382 12.93 -5.43 -14.07
N GLY A 383 11.62 -5.18 -13.88
CA GLY A 383 10.66 -4.93 -14.96
C GLY A 383 10.06 -6.21 -15.56
N ASP A 384 10.27 -7.36 -14.93
CA ASP A 384 9.67 -8.64 -15.35
C ASP A 384 8.24 -8.76 -14.84
N MET A 385 7.33 -8.09 -15.54
CA MET A 385 5.95 -7.93 -15.08
C MET A 385 5.00 -9.03 -15.51
N LYS A 386 5.39 -9.88 -16.49
CA LYS A 386 4.49 -10.90 -17.04
C LYS A 386 4.15 -11.96 -15.99
N MET A 387 5.15 -12.63 -15.45
CA MET A 387 4.94 -13.69 -14.47
C MET A 387 4.58 -13.14 -13.08
N PHE A 388 5.03 -11.92 -12.75
CA PHE A 388 4.54 -11.17 -11.61
C PHE A 388 3.00 -11.03 -11.62
N THR A 389 2.43 -10.64 -12.76
CA THR A 389 0.97 -10.50 -12.90
C THR A 389 0.26 -11.84 -12.80
N VAL A 390 0.76 -12.87 -13.50
CA VAL A 390 0.19 -14.23 -13.46
C VAL A 390 0.19 -14.76 -12.03
N ALA A 391 1.30 -14.64 -11.30
CA ALA A 391 1.42 -15.10 -9.92
C ALA A 391 0.40 -14.44 -8.99
N ASN A 392 0.19 -13.13 -9.12
CA ASN A 392 -0.77 -12.39 -8.30
C ASN A 392 -2.22 -12.75 -8.65
N LEU A 393 -2.55 -12.97 -9.92
CA LEU A 393 -3.88 -13.44 -10.33
C LEU A 393 -4.17 -14.87 -9.87
N VAL A 394 -3.17 -15.77 -9.94
CA VAL A 394 -3.30 -17.15 -9.42
C VAL A 394 -3.53 -17.12 -7.91
N ASN A 395 -2.80 -16.28 -7.17
CA ASN A 395 -3.02 -16.09 -5.73
C ASN A 395 -4.47 -15.67 -5.43
N LEU A 396 -4.99 -14.67 -6.13
CA LEU A 396 -6.38 -14.24 -5.98
C LEU A 396 -7.35 -15.40 -6.31
N GLY A 397 -7.16 -16.07 -7.44
CA GLY A 397 -8.01 -17.18 -7.88
C GLY A 397 -8.07 -18.31 -6.85
N ILE A 398 -6.94 -18.74 -6.31
CA ILE A 398 -6.86 -19.77 -5.27
C ILE A 398 -7.64 -19.34 -4.03
N ARG A 399 -7.39 -18.11 -3.53
CA ARG A 399 -8.07 -17.61 -2.33
C ARG A 399 -9.59 -17.57 -2.50
N VAL A 400 -10.06 -17.07 -3.62
CA VAL A 400 -11.50 -16.93 -3.90
C VAL A 400 -12.14 -18.30 -4.12
N ILE A 401 -11.55 -19.18 -4.95
CA ILE A 401 -12.08 -20.50 -5.23
C ILE A 401 -12.18 -21.34 -3.95
N ILE A 402 -11.12 -21.42 -3.14
CA ILE A 402 -11.15 -22.19 -1.89
C ILE A 402 -12.17 -21.58 -0.92
N ALA A 403 -12.23 -20.26 -0.77
CA ALA A 403 -13.19 -19.63 0.12
C ALA A 403 -14.64 -19.94 -0.29
N ILE A 404 -14.98 -19.82 -1.59
CA ILE A 404 -16.36 -20.04 -2.07
C ILE A 404 -16.74 -21.52 -2.06
N THR A 405 -15.83 -22.43 -2.42
CA THR A 405 -16.15 -23.86 -2.59
C THR A 405 -15.98 -24.68 -1.32
N CYS A 406 -14.93 -24.39 -0.52
CA CYS A 406 -14.58 -25.20 0.64
C CYS A 406 -15.18 -24.66 1.95
N ALA A 407 -15.26 -23.32 2.13
CA ALA A 407 -15.74 -22.77 3.40
C ALA A 407 -17.20 -23.15 3.72
N PRO A 408 -18.15 -23.16 2.77
CA PRO A 408 -19.53 -23.62 3.06
C PRO A 408 -19.63 -25.10 3.46
N ARG A 409 -18.64 -25.92 3.06
CA ARG A 409 -18.66 -27.39 3.32
C ARG A 409 -17.88 -27.81 4.54
N PHE A 410 -16.74 -27.14 4.79
CA PHE A 410 -15.75 -27.54 5.81
C PHE A 410 -15.59 -26.51 6.93
N GLY A 411 -16.39 -25.44 6.89
CA GLY A 411 -16.39 -24.39 7.90
C GLY A 411 -15.46 -23.21 7.60
N ILE A 412 -15.62 -22.19 8.43
CA ILE A 412 -14.95 -20.88 8.26
C ILE A 412 -13.41 -20.98 8.21
N ALA A 413 -12.82 -22.02 8.81
CA ALA A 413 -11.36 -22.23 8.81
C ALA A 413 -10.78 -22.35 7.38
N MET A 414 -11.56 -22.78 6.40
CA MET A 414 -11.13 -22.85 5.00
C MET A 414 -10.87 -21.47 4.40
N VAL A 415 -11.46 -20.42 4.93
CA VAL A 415 -11.24 -19.05 4.49
C VAL A 415 -9.78 -18.64 4.72
N TRP A 416 -9.27 -18.87 5.92
CA TRP A 416 -7.87 -18.53 6.20
C TRP A 416 -6.87 -19.58 5.74
N CYS A 417 -7.26 -20.85 5.61
CA CYS A 417 -6.40 -21.86 4.98
C CYS A 417 -6.09 -21.55 3.51
N ALA A 418 -7.02 -20.89 2.80
CA ALA A 418 -6.82 -20.46 1.42
C ALA A 418 -5.70 -19.42 1.26
N VAL A 419 -5.45 -18.59 2.26
CA VAL A 419 -4.52 -17.46 2.20
C VAL A 419 -3.06 -17.92 2.05
N PRO A 420 -2.51 -18.77 2.92
CA PRO A 420 -1.14 -19.28 2.76
C PRO A 420 -0.94 -20.11 1.49
N VAL A 421 -1.95 -20.85 1.05
CA VAL A 421 -1.90 -21.61 -0.21
C VAL A 421 -1.72 -20.65 -1.39
N GLY A 422 -2.49 -19.55 -1.40
CA GLY A 422 -2.34 -18.50 -2.40
C GLY A 422 -0.96 -17.82 -2.36
N TRP A 423 -0.46 -17.51 -1.16
CA TRP A 423 0.89 -16.93 -1.01
C TRP A 423 1.99 -17.87 -1.48
N PHE A 424 1.89 -19.14 -1.14
CA PHE A 424 2.85 -20.15 -1.58
C PHE A 424 2.83 -20.33 -3.10
N ALA A 425 1.66 -20.43 -3.72
CA ALA A 425 1.51 -20.54 -5.17
C ALA A 425 2.12 -19.33 -5.90
N ASN A 426 1.83 -18.11 -5.41
CA ASN A 426 2.43 -16.88 -5.95
C ASN A 426 3.96 -16.94 -5.82
N TRP A 427 4.47 -17.22 -4.61
CA TRP A 427 5.92 -17.34 -4.40
C TRP A 427 6.56 -18.37 -5.32
N ALA A 428 5.95 -19.55 -5.48
CA ALA A 428 6.48 -20.61 -6.32
C ALA A 428 6.57 -20.19 -7.80
N ILE A 429 5.55 -19.53 -8.33
CA ILE A 429 5.53 -19.02 -9.70
C ILE A 429 6.57 -17.91 -9.89
N SER A 430 6.58 -16.91 -8.99
CA SER A 430 7.52 -15.79 -9.06
C SER A 430 8.97 -16.27 -8.87
N TYR A 431 9.21 -17.24 -7.98
CA TYR A 431 10.53 -17.81 -7.75
C TYR A 431 11.01 -18.67 -8.93
N ALA A 432 10.10 -19.43 -9.56
CA ALA A 432 10.41 -20.16 -10.78
C ALA A 432 10.86 -19.19 -11.90
N GLU A 433 10.16 -18.08 -12.09
CA GLU A 433 10.56 -17.05 -13.06
C GLU A 433 11.92 -16.42 -12.70
N TYR A 434 12.14 -16.08 -11.42
CA TYR A 434 13.45 -15.62 -10.96
C TYR A 434 14.57 -16.61 -11.33
N ARG A 435 14.33 -17.92 -11.18
CA ARG A 435 15.30 -18.98 -11.50
C ARG A 435 15.60 -19.11 -12.99
N THR A 436 14.70 -18.68 -13.88
CA THR A 436 14.98 -18.64 -15.33
C THR A 436 16.11 -17.68 -15.69
N GLY A 437 16.38 -16.69 -14.84
CA GLY A 437 17.42 -15.69 -15.07
C GLY A 437 17.05 -14.60 -16.09
N LYS A 438 15.84 -14.58 -16.64
CA LYS A 438 15.39 -13.57 -17.62
C LYS A 438 15.51 -12.14 -17.10
N TRP A 439 15.27 -11.93 -15.79
CA TRP A 439 15.46 -10.63 -15.15
C TRP A 439 16.86 -10.04 -15.32
N LYS A 440 17.87 -10.87 -15.64
CA LYS A 440 19.25 -10.43 -15.91
C LYS A 440 19.43 -9.76 -17.27
N THR A 441 18.49 -9.95 -18.18
CA THR A 441 18.57 -9.43 -19.56
C THR A 441 17.65 -8.23 -19.79
N MET A 442 16.88 -7.85 -18.76
CA MET A 442 16.00 -6.67 -18.75
C MET A 442 16.70 -5.45 -18.08
#